data_3285ea772f6ee192e64d9a2980ebd908
#
_entry.id   3285ea772f6ee192e64d9a2980ebd908
#
_cell.length_a   1.000
_cell.length_b   1.000
_cell.length_c   1.000
_cell.angle_alpha   90.00
_cell.angle_beta   90.00
_cell.angle_gamma   90.00
#
_symmetry.space_group_name_H-M   'P 1'
#
loop_
_entity.id
_entity.type
_entity.pdbx_description
1 polymer ?
#
loop_
_entity_poly.entity_id
_entity_poly.type
_entity_poly.pdbx_seq_one_letter_code
_entity_poly.pdbx_strand_id
1 'polypeptide(L)'
;VYDYIFKAFLTMDAYRLTPGGDAKVRQIQQDLNNKYYTTSGVQPTDGHYQRGTNKALVYGLQTEMGIAADSQTGSIGPATKNGLPILKVGSSGRFVTLFQYALYFNGHDSGSFSTTYNASVESAVKVFQEFTLLPIDGVANKSTWLSALVSTGDPDRKGKACDCITEVTLERGKALKAAGYETVGRYLINVPGGKNKKIQSGELKNIFDAGLSVFPIYQANGRESSSFSADQGSSDAKAAYLAAKEYGFPFGTTIYFAIDFDAYGTDITDNILPHFKALHETMLELDGTYKIGVYGARNVCIQVSEKGYAKASFVSGMSTGFSGNLGYPLPKNWAFDQISTIKVGSGSGLIEIDNDIKSGRDNGVKEIAKDSSELSFTNQLIEMARNSYKIKEVGKFTSPGNWVLYQQYTNSRTSFDVQVYRKLVFKGEKPEEDKFVYTVAFRGSQEAMDWAVDVAQVVGNIGGLQAEDAASFVRQLIRTDYSQMTHMYIIGHSLGGYLAQFVQSEIIDGNLPWVESYAVTFNAPGLSPFKTFDEVFYKKLSDKIYEEHEHEKYDGRILNHQMIFDAVSGVGGDNLGRVIKYANKELHDPLDLKYHHSLTRFEELKL
;
A
#
# COMPACT_ATOMS: atom_id res chain seq x y z
N VAL A 1 13.33 42.07 13.59
CA VAL A 1 12.77 42.25 14.95
C VAL A 1 11.29 41.88 14.96
N TYR A 2 10.51 42.35 13.98
CA TYR A 2 9.06 42.06 13.94
C TYR A 2 8.73 40.60 13.73
N ASP A 3 9.49 39.89 12.91
CA ASP A 3 9.31 38.44 12.69
C ASP A 3 9.54 37.62 13.95
N TYR A 4 10.53 38.02 14.76
CA TYR A 4 10.81 37.39 16.05
C TYR A 4 9.68 37.60 17.05
N ILE A 5 9.18 38.82 17.14
CA ILE A 5 8.06 39.17 18.03
C ILE A 5 6.79 38.43 17.59
N PHE A 6 6.52 38.40 16.28
CA PHE A 6 5.36 37.70 15.73
C PHE A 6 5.44 36.19 15.99
N LYS A 7 6.60 35.58 15.74
CA LYS A 7 6.83 34.17 16.05
C LYS A 7 6.71 33.89 17.55
N ALA A 8 7.23 34.79 18.40
CA ALA A 8 7.10 34.65 19.85
C ALA A 8 5.63 34.68 20.29
N PHE A 9 4.80 35.56 19.71
CA PHE A 9 3.37 35.60 19.97
C PHE A 9 2.68 34.31 19.53
N LEU A 10 3.04 33.75 18.37
CA LEU A 10 2.48 32.48 17.86
C LEU A 10 2.89 31.26 18.67
N THR A 11 4.01 31.33 19.41
CA THR A 11 4.62 30.18 20.07
C THR A 11 4.59 30.24 21.59
N MET A 12 4.00 31.28 22.18
CA MET A 12 3.85 31.41 23.63
C MET A 12 3.00 30.29 24.21
N ASP A 13 3.26 29.91 25.46
CA ASP A 13 2.55 28.87 26.20
C ASP A 13 1.04 29.09 26.35
N ALA A 14 0.59 30.34 26.17
CA ALA A 14 -0.82 30.70 26.15
C ALA A 14 -1.59 30.12 24.95
N TYR A 15 -0.91 29.73 23.85
CA TYR A 15 -1.54 29.15 22.68
C TYR A 15 -1.78 27.66 22.86
N ARG A 16 -2.97 27.23 22.46
CA ARG A 16 -3.37 25.83 22.51
C ARG A 16 -2.68 25.05 21.39
N LEU A 17 -2.57 23.72 21.58
CA LEU A 17 -2.30 22.80 20.46
C LEU A 17 -3.25 23.13 19.30
N THR A 18 -2.70 23.15 18.11
CA THR A 18 -3.54 23.23 16.90
C THR A 18 -4.21 21.87 16.65
N PRO A 19 -5.35 21.83 15.92
CA PRO A 19 -6.00 20.56 15.61
C PRO A 19 -5.03 19.54 15.02
N GLY A 20 -5.00 18.33 15.57
CA GLY A 20 -4.06 17.26 15.17
C GLY A 20 -2.63 17.39 15.74
N GLY A 21 -2.34 18.42 16.53
CA GLY A 21 -1.03 18.59 17.18
C GLY A 21 -0.82 17.62 18.35
N ASP A 22 0.43 17.20 18.55
CA ASP A 22 0.86 16.31 19.64
C ASP A 22 1.43 17.12 20.81
N ALA A 23 1.00 16.77 22.04
CA ALA A 23 1.41 17.50 23.25
C ALA A 23 2.91 17.34 23.58
N LYS A 24 3.50 16.17 23.31
CA LYS A 24 4.95 15.95 23.52
C LYS A 24 5.78 16.66 22.45
N VAL A 25 5.32 16.69 21.20
CA VAL A 25 5.96 17.51 20.15
C VAL A 25 5.96 18.98 20.57
N ARG A 26 4.84 19.50 21.10
CA ARG A 26 4.78 20.87 21.63
C ARG A 26 5.77 21.09 22.77
N GLN A 27 5.87 20.14 23.71
CA GLN A 27 6.87 20.21 24.80
C GLN A 27 8.29 20.29 24.25
N ILE A 28 8.61 19.50 23.21
CA ILE A 28 9.93 19.55 22.56
C ILE A 28 10.16 20.92 21.91
N GLN A 29 9.18 21.43 21.16
CA GLN A 29 9.28 22.76 20.52
C GLN A 29 9.52 23.86 21.54
N GLN A 30 8.83 23.84 22.68
CA GLN A 30 9.01 24.79 23.78
C GLN A 30 10.42 24.68 24.39
N ASP A 31 10.90 23.47 24.63
CA ASP A 31 12.25 23.26 25.18
C ASP A 31 13.37 23.71 24.21
N LEU A 32 13.21 23.42 22.92
CA LEU A 32 14.13 23.89 21.87
C LEU A 32 14.13 25.41 21.77
N ASN A 33 12.97 26.07 21.83
CA ASN A 33 12.88 27.52 21.87
C ASN A 33 13.56 28.11 23.11
N ASN A 34 13.29 27.56 24.30
CA ASN A 34 13.85 28.06 25.55
C ASN A 34 15.38 28.01 25.56
N LYS A 35 16.00 27.02 24.93
CA LYS A 35 17.42 26.79 25.00
C LYS A 35 18.22 27.29 23.81
N TYR A 36 17.64 27.28 22.60
CA TYR A 36 18.40 27.46 21.35
C TYR A 36 17.86 28.56 20.42
N TYR A 37 16.86 29.36 20.86
CA TYR A 37 16.22 30.36 19.97
C TYR A 37 17.22 31.38 19.40
N THR A 38 18.33 31.64 20.06
CA THR A 38 19.35 32.61 19.61
C THR A 38 20.04 32.17 18.32
N THR A 39 20.10 30.86 18.06
CA THR A 39 20.69 30.28 16.84
C THR A 39 19.65 29.70 15.92
N SER A 40 18.68 28.96 16.45
CA SER A 40 17.64 28.31 15.65
C SER A 40 16.52 29.24 15.17
N GLY A 41 16.37 30.41 15.80
CA GLY A 41 15.14 31.18 15.76
C GLY A 41 14.04 30.48 16.55
N VAL A 42 12.93 31.19 16.76
CA VAL A 42 11.76 30.68 17.47
C VAL A 42 10.92 29.81 16.52
N GLN A 43 10.60 28.59 16.93
CA GLN A 43 9.73 27.67 16.21
C GLN A 43 8.30 27.77 16.75
N PRO A 44 7.26 27.56 15.91
CA PRO A 44 5.89 27.39 16.37
C PRO A 44 5.81 26.27 17.41
N THR A 45 5.07 26.49 18.51
CA THR A 45 4.79 25.45 19.51
C THR A 45 3.38 24.89 19.29
N ASP A 46 3.10 24.47 18.06
CA ASP A 46 1.82 24.01 17.57
C ASP A 46 1.57 22.51 17.77
N GLY A 47 2.60 21.77 18.14
CA GLY A 47 2.55 20.32 18.32
C GLY A 47 2.71 19.52 17.01
N HIS A 48 3.01 20.17 15.89
CA HIS A 48 3.27 19.48 14.62
C HIS A 48 4.77 19.36 14.37
N TYR A 49 5.24 18.13 14.19
CA TYR A 49 6.60 17.90 13.75
C TYR A 49 6.76 18.25 12.28
N GLN A 50 7.62 19.20 11.98
CA GLN A 50 7.86 19.72 10.65
C GLN A 50 9.35 20.06 10.46
N ARG A 51 9.72 20.43 9.23
CA ARG A 51 11.10 20.80 8.86
C ARG A 51 11.74 21.82 9.82
N GLY A 52 11.00 22.84 10.25
CA GLY A 52 11.48 23.85 11.19
C GLY A 52 11.87 23.26 12.54
N THR A 53 11.04 22.38 13.09
CA THR A 53 11.29 21.67 14.34
C THR A 53 12.53 20.76 14.23
N ASN A 54 12.68 20.05 13.13
CA ASN A 54 13.87 19.23 12.88
C ASN A 54 15.14 20.07 12.79
N LYS A 55 15.09 21.20 12.10
CA LYS A 55 16.23 22.15 12.04
C LYS A 55 16.58 22.69 13.42
N ALA A 56 15.60 23.05 14.24
CA ALA A 56 15.85 23.52 15.60
C ALA A 56 16.52 22.45 16.48
N LEU A 57 16.13 21.18 16.31
CA LEU A 57 16.80 20.05 16.97
C LEU A 57 18.28 19.94 16.56
N VAL A 58 18.58 20.10 15.26
CA VAL A 58 19.95 20.05 14.75
C VAL A 58 20.77 21.26 15.26
N TYR A 59 20.18 22.47 15.33
CA TYR A 59 20.81 23.61 15.96
C TYR A 59 21.14 23.34 17.43
N GLY A 60 20.21 22.69 18.16
CA GLY A 60 20.47 22.27 19.54
C GLY A 60 21.68 21.33 19.64
N LEU A 61 21.77 20.33 18.75
CA LEU A 61 22.93 19.44 18.68
C LEU A 61 24.22 20.20 18.38
N GLN A 62 24.21 21.11 17.42
CA GLN A 62 25.38 21.93 17.05
C GLN A 62 25.83 22.82 18.20
N THR A 63 24.89 23.38 18.95
CA THR A 63 25.18 24.19 20.15
C THR A 63 25.83 23.33 21.24
N GLU A 64 25.28 22.15 21.55
CA GLU A 64 25.82 21.24 22.55
C GLU A 64 27.20 20.65 22.16
N MET A 65 27.47 20.58 20.84
CA MET A 65 28.81 20.21 20.32
C MET A 65 29.84 21.35 20.44
N GLY A 66 29.43 22.57 20.84
CA GLY A 66 30.29 23.74 20.88
C GLY A 66 30.63 24.33 19.52
N ILE A 67 29.84 24.05 18.49
CA ILE A 67 29.99 24.70 17.18
C ILE A 67 29.60 26.18 17.32
N ALA A 68 30.49 27.07 16.85
CA ALA A 68 30.25 28.51 16.94
C ALA A 68 28.92 28.91 16.29
N ALA A 69 28.19 29.84 16.88
CA ALA A 69 26.84 30.20 16.49
C ALA A 69 26.71 30.63 15.01
N ASP A 70 27.72 31.36 14.50
CA ASP A 70 27.83 31.80 13.10
C ASP A 70 28.12 30.66 12.12
N SER A 71 28.60 29.53 12.62
CA SER A 71 28.91 28.32 11.85
C SER A 71 27.82 27.24 11.95
N GLN A 72 26.80 27.45 12.79
CA GLN A 72 25.64 26.55 12.88
C GLN A 72 24.69 26.74 11.70
N THR A 73 24.25 25.66 11.10
CA THR A 73 23.44 25.68 9.89
C THR A 73 22.05 25.05 10.05
N GLY A 74 21.82 24.34 11.16
CA GLY A 74 20.63 23.49 11.34
C GLY A 74 20.55 22.33 10.33
N SER A 75 21.70 21.95 9.74
CA SER A 75 21.84 20.82 8.81
C SER A 75 23.00 19.91 9.25
N ILE A 76 22.93 18.63 8.88
CA ILE A 76 23.94 17.64 9.25
C ILE A 76 25.11 17.71 8.24
N GLY A 77 26.02 18.64 8.45
CA GLY A 77 27.29 18.71 7.71
C GLY A 77 28.38 17.81 8.34
N PRO A 78 29.60 17.78 7.75
CA PRO A 78 30.69 16.93 8.23
C PRO A 78 31.05 17.14 9.69
N ALA A 79 31.10 18.39 10.18
CA ALA A 79 31.39 18.70 11.56
C ALA A 79 30.34 18.12 12.53
N THR A 80 29.04 18.32 12.22
CA THR A 80 27.93 17.75 12.98
C THR A 80 27.96 16.23 12.95
N LYS A 81 28.12 15.62 11.76
CA LYS A 81 28.22 14.18 11.59
C LYS A 81 29.32 13.54 12.44
N ASN A 82 30.49 14.17 12.50
CA ASN A 82 31.65 13.67 13.25
C ASN A 82 31.57 13.96 14.74
N GLY A 83 30.79 14.95 15.16
CA GLY A 83 30.60 15.33 16.54
C GLY A 83 29.49 14.57 17.27
N LEU A 84 28.72 13.70 16.59
CA LEU A 84 27.66 12.93 17.22
C LEU A 84 28.20 11.97 18.28
N PRO A 85 27.75 12.06 19.54
CA PRO A 85 28.25 11.20 20.60
C PRO A 85 27.67 9.80 20.53
N ILE A 86 28.39 8.82 21.04
CA ILE A 86 27.86 7.48 21.25
C ILE A 86 27.10 7.48 22.59
N LEU A 87 25.80 7.15 22.57
CA LEU A 87 24.98 7.07 23.77
C LEU A 87 24.51 5.63 24.00
N LYS A 88 24.59 5.19 25.25
CA LYS A 88 24.17 3.87 25.73
C LYS A 88 23.72 3.95 27.18
N VAL A 89 23.18 2.85 27.71
CA VAL A 89 22.78 2.78 29.14
C VAL A 89 23.92 3.33 30.03
N GLY A 90 23.58 4.27 30.93
CA GLY A 90 24.49 4.98 31.77
C GLY A 90 25.04 6.31 31.21
N SER A 91 24.84 6.61 29.91
CA SER A 91 25.11 7.93 29.37
C SER A 91 24.17 8.97 29.97
N SER A 92 24.67 10.19 30.21
CA SER A 92 23.87 11.28 30.75
C SER A 92 24.20 12.61 30.08
N GLY A 93 23.30 13.58 30.22
CA GLY A 93 23.46 14.92 29.68
C GLY A 93 22.46 15.26 28.57
N ARG A 94 22.64 16.45 28.02
CA ARG A 94 21.68 17.05 27.09
C ARG A 94 21.54 16.27 25.77
N PHE A 95 22.61 15.67 25.29
CA PHE A 95 22.55 14.83 24.10
C PHE A 95 21.56 13.67 24.23
N VAL A 96 21.41 13.10 25.44
CA VAL A 96 20.40 12.04 25.68
C VAL A 96 18.99 12.56 25.48
N THR A 97 18.72 13.78 25.99
CA THR A 97 17.41 14.42 25.81
C THR A 97 17.13 14.70 24.32
N LEU A 98 18.09 15.30 23.59
CA LEU A 98 17.96 15.61 22.18
C LEU A 98 17.76 14.33 21.32
N PHE A 99 18.42 13.24 21.72
CA PHE A 99 18.23 11.95 21.05
C PHE A 99 16.84 11.36 21.28
N GLN A 100 16.30 11.47 22.49
CA GLN A 100 14.93 11.07 22.78
C GLN A 100 13.91 11.89 21.96
N TYR A 101 14.18 13.17 21.69
CA TYR A 101 13.37 13.98 20.80
C TYR A 101 13.39 13.43 19.37
N ALA A 102 14.58 13.10 18.85
CA ALA A 102 14.72 12.50 17.53
C ALA A 102 13.99 11.14 17.42
N LEU A 103 14.07 10.30 18.46
CA LEU A 103 13.32 9.02 18.53
C LEU A 103 11.82 9.25 18.52
N TYR A 104 11.33 10.20 19.34
CA TYR A 104 9.91 10.51 19.42
C TYR A 104 9.35 10.98 18.08
N PHE A 105 10.09 11.83 17.37
CA PHE A 105 9.73 12.29 16.03
C PHE A 105 9.64 11.17 14.99
N ASN A 106 10.30 10.05 15.24
CA ASN A 106 10.21 8.84 14.41
C ASN A 106 9.17 7.82 14.93
N GLY A 107 8.32 8.23 15.90
CA GLY A 107 7.26 7.37 16.44
C GLY A 107 7.71 6.38 17.52
N HIS A 108 8.92 6.57 18.08
CA HIS A 108 9.49 5.69 19.11
C HIS A 108 9.58 6.42 20.45
N ASP A 109 8.54 6.28 21.27
CA ASP A 109 8.43 6.95 22.56
C ASP A 109 9.21 6.19 23.65
N SER A 110 10.20 6.84 24.24
CA SER A 110 10.97 6.32 25.38
C SER A 110 10.37 6.65 26.76
N GLY A 111 9.18 7.24 26.80
CA GLY A 111 8.52 7.73 28.01
C GLY A 111 8.81 9.21 28.30
N SER A 112 9.08 9.56 29.55
CA SER A 112 9.42 10.93 29.93
C SER A 112 10.80 11.30 29.43
N PHE A 113 10.92 12.48 28.81
CA PHE A 113 12.23 13.00 28.39
C PHE A 113 13.12 13.31 29.59
N SER A 114 14.31 12.76 29.57
CA SER A 114 15.29 12.91 30.66
C SER A 114 16.70 13.09 30.13
N THR A 115 17.61 13.43 31.02
CA THR A 115 19.04 13.49 30.71
C THR A 115 19.77 12.16 30.90
N THR A 116 19.06 11.08 31.23
CA THR A 116 19.65 9.77 31.52
C THR A 116 19.22 8.75 30.47
N TYR A 117 20.21 8.10 29.85
CA TYR A 117 19.98 6.97 28.97
C TYR A 117 19.72 5.71 29.81
N ASN A 118 18.46 5.42 30.06
CA ASN A 118 18.01 4.30 30.88
C ASN A 118 17.53 3.13 30.00
N ALA A 119 17.03 2.06 30.62
CA ALA A 119 16.52 0.87 29.92
C ALA A 119 15.33 1.16 29.00
N SER A 120 14.46 2.14 29.32
CA SER A 120 13.36 2.52 28.46
C SER A 120 13.84 3.18 27.17
N VAL A 121 14.87 4.03 27.24
CA VAL A 121 15.52 4.62 26.06
C VAL A 121 16.17 3.54 25.22
N GLU A 122 16.93 2.61 25.85
CA GLU A 122 17.53 1.46 25.15
C GLU A 122 16.50 0.63 24.41
N SER A 123 15.37 0.32 25.04
CA SER A 123 14.28 -0.43 24.44
C SER A 123 13.69 0.30 23.22
N ALA A 124 13.42 1.60 23.34
CA ALA A 124 12.92 2.41 22.22
C ALA A 124 13.93 2.45 21.05
N VAL A 125 15.23 2.53 21.36
CA VAL A 125 16.30 2.49 20.36
C VAL A 125 16.33 1.15 19.65
N LYS A 126 16.22 0.03 20.35
CA LYS A 126 16.20 -1.31 19.74
C LYS A 126 15.02 -1.46 18.75
N VAL A 127 13.83 -0.99 19.13
CA VAL A 127 12.65 -1.00 18.24
C VAL A 127 12.87 -0.11 17.01
N PHE A 128 13.44 1.08 17.19
CA PHE A 128 13.79 1.96 16.07
C PHE A 128 14.85 1.34 15.15
N GLN A 129 15.89 0.71 15.72
CA GLN A 129 16.94 0.03 14.96
C GLN A 129 16.37 -1.16 14.17
N GLU A 130 15.49 -1.96 14.76
CA GLU A 130 14.79 -3.05 14.08
C GLU A 130 13.95 -2.52 12.90
N PHE A 131 13.15 -1.47 13.15
CA PHE A 131 12.29 -0.88 12.13
C PHE A 131 13.08 -0.30 10.95
N THR A 132 14.24 0.30 11.22
CA THR A 132 15.12 0.95 10.22
C THR A 132 16.23 0.04 9.69
N LEU A 133 16.25 -1.23 10.09
CA LEU A 133 17.27 -2.23 9.73
C LEU A 133 18.70 -1.81 10.08
N LEU A 134 18.89 -1.26 11.25
CA LEU A 134 20.19 -1.04 11.86
C LEU A 134 20.56 -2.22 12.76
N PRO A 135 21.85 -2.40 13.15
CA PRO A 135 22.21 -3.34 14.20
C PRO A 135 21.42 -3.07 15.48
N ILE A 136 20.74 -4.09 16.01
CA ILE A 136 19.84 -3.98 17.17
C ILE A 136 20.67 -4.12 18.46
N ASP A 137 21.51 -3.15 18.75
CA ASP A 137 22.41 -3.14 19.92
C ASP A 137 21.93 -2.22 21.05
N GLY A 138 20.91 -1.40 20.79
CA GLY A 138 20.41 -0.41 21.75
C GLY A 138 21.36 0.76 21.99
N VAL A 139 22.35 0.95 21.11
CA VAL A 139 23.35 2.03 21.19
C VAL A 139 23.05 3.11 20.16
N ALA A 140 22.93 4.36 20.58
CA ALA A 140 22.84 5.49 19.66
C ALA A 140 24.26 5.81 19.13
N ASN A 141 24.70 5.01 18.16
CA ASN A 141 25.90 5.28 17.38
C ASN A 141 25.60 6.25 16.23
N LYS A 142 26.60 6.60 15.44
CA LYS A 142 26.49 7.54 14.32
C LYS A 142 25.36 7.15 13.33
N SER A 143 25.27 5.89 12.92
CA SER A 143 24.23 5.45 11.97
C SER A 143 22.83 5.53 12.57
N THR A 144 22.67 5.24 13.86
CA THR A 144 21.40 5.38 14.58
C THR A 144 20.99 6.85 14.69
N TRP A 145 21.91 7.74 15.06
CA TRP A 145 21.66 9.18 15.06
C TRP A 145 21.23 9.72 13.71
N LEU A 146 21.99 9.41 12.65
CA LEU A 146 21.69 9.89 11.31
C LEU A 146 20.33 9.39 10.82
N SER A 147 19.99 8.14 11.08
CA SER A 147 18.69 7.58 10.71
C SER A 147 17.52 8.23 11.43
N ALA A 148 17.75 8.78 12.64
CA ALA A 148 16.74 9.51 13.40
C ALA A 148 16.65 11.01 13.01
N LEU A 149 17.71 11.60 12.46
CA LEU A 149 17.79 13.04 12.21
C LEU A 149 17.55 13.45 10.76
N VAL A 150 17.90 12.61 9.78
CA VAL A 150 17.84 12.94 8.35
C VAL A 150 17.20 11.82 7.54
N SER A 151 16.53 12.19 6.45
CA SER A 151 15.80 11.23 5.63
C SER A 151 16.71 10.21 4.94
N THR A 152 17.91 10.62 4.55
CA THR A 152 18.92 9.73 3.95
C THR A 152 19.53 8.75 4.97
N GLY A 153 19.37 9.03 6.27
CA GLY A 153 20.04 8.25 7.31
C GLY A 153 21.57 8.35 7.18
N ASP A 154 22.25 7.23 7.41
CA ASP A 154 23.68 7.10 7.12
C ASP A 154 23.87 6.65 5.66
N PRO A 155 24.37 7.53 4.77
CA PRO A 155 24.51 7.21 3.35
C PRO A 155 25.59 6.15 3.06
N ASP A 156 26.45 5.85 4.05
CA ASP A 156 27.50 4.83 3.94
C ASP A 156 26.94 3.39 4.18
N ARG A 157 25.65 3.26 4.50
CA ARG A 157 24.99 1.95 4.68
C ARG A 157 24.96 1.18 3.35
N LYS A 158 25.20 -0.11 3.43
CA LYS A 158 25.05 -1.02 2.29
C LYS A 158 23.59 -1.40 2.10
N GLY A 159 23.05 -1.05 0.94
CA GLY A 159 21.74 -1.50 0.52
C GLY A 159 21.76 -2.93 -0.01
N LYS A 160 20.60 -3.57 -0.01
CA LYS A 160 20.36 -4.85 -0.67
C LYS A 160 19.48 -4.71 -1.91
N ALA A 161 18.92 -3.53 -2.14
CA ALA A 161 18.25 -3.15 -3.37
C ALA A 161 18.93 -1.94 -3.98
N CYS A 162 18.65 -1.71 -5.25
CA CYS A 162 19.05 -0.52 -5.97
C CYS A 162 18.02 -0.19 -7.05
N ASP A 163 18.03 1.05 -7.52
CA ASP A 163 17.33 1.39 -8.77
C ASP A 163 18.29 2.11 -9.73
N CYS A 164 17.98 2.07 -11.00
CA CYS A 164 18.81 2.71 -12.01
C CYS A 164 18.09 3.00 -13.32
N ILE A 165 18.58 4.01 -14.03
CA ILE A 165 18.16 4.33 -15.40
C ILE A 165 18.94 3.55 -16.45
N THR A 166 20.11 3.05 -16.09
CA THR A 166 21.04 2.34 -16.98
C THR A 166 20.58 0.89 -17.14
N GLU A 167 20.61 0.38 -18.38
CA GLU A 167 20.34 -1.03 -18.68
C GLU A 167 21.22 -1.97 -17.85
N VAL A 168 20.63 -2.98 -17.25
CA VAL A 168 21.33 -4.02 -16.50
C VAL A 168 21.68 -5.18 -17.43
N THR A 169 22.87 -5.13 -18.03
CA THR A 169 23.43 -6.25 -18.77
C THR A 169 23.78 -7.40 -17.80
N LEU A 170 24.06 -8.58 -18.34
CA LEU A 170 24.45 -9.74 -17.50
C LEU A 170 25.70 -9.44 -16.64
N GLU A 171 26.70 -8.73 -17.22
CA GLU A 171 27.93 -8.33 -16.53
C GLU A 171 27.64 -7.34 -15.39
N ARG A 172 26.80 -6.35 -15.64
CA ARG A 172 26.34 -5.41 -14.61
C ARG A 172 25.53 -6.10 -13.52
N GLY A 173 24.63 -7.00 -13.92
CA GLY A 173 23.85 -7.81 -12.96
C GLY A 173 24.74 -8.66 -12.05
N LYS A 174 25.77 -9.33 -12.62
CA LYS A 174 26.76 -10.07 -11.84
C LYS A 174 27.57 -9.16 -10.90
N ALA A 175 27.95 -7.97 -11.35
CA ALA A 175 28.65 -6.99 -10.51
C ALA A 175 27.79 -6.53 -9.33
N LEU A 176 26.51 -6.22 -9.57
CA LEU A 176 25.54 -5.89 -8.51
C LEU A 176 25.38 -7.06 -7.52
N LYS A 177 25.23 -8.28 -8.02
CA LYS A 177 25.09 -9.47 -7.17
C LYS A 177 26.34 -9.69 -6.30
N ALA A 178 27.54 -9.56 -6.89
CA ALA A 178 28.80 -9.66 -6.18
C ALA A 178 28.98 -8.58 -5.11
N ALA A 179 28.41 -7.37 -5.32
CA ALA A 179 28.39 -6.30 -4.34
C ALA A 179 27.35 -6.51 -3.22
N GLY A 180 26.51 -7.55 -3.30
CA GLY A 180 25.53 -7.92 -2.27
C GLY A 180 24.10 -7.46 -2.54
N TYR A 181 23.81 -6.91 -3.72
CA TYR A 181 22.45 -6.57 -4.11
C TYR A 181 21.61 -7.80 -4.39
N GLU A 182 20.33 -7.71 -4.08
CA GLU A 182 19.34 -8.78 -4.26
C GLU A 182 18.25 -8.39 -5.25
N THR A 183 17.91 -7.09 -5.33
CA THR A 183 16.74 -6.58 -6.05
C THR A 183 17.08 -5.30 -6.79
N VAL A 184 16.58 -5.14 -8.02
CA VAL A 184 16.81 -3.96 -8.86
C VAL A 184 15.48 -3.32 -9.25
N GLY A 185 15.33 -2.02 -9.03
CA GLY A 185 14.23 -1.20 -9.54
C GLY A 185 14.47 -0.80 -11.00
N ARG A 186 13.51 -1.08 -11.87
CA ARG A 186 13.61 -0.70 -13.28
C ARG A 186 12.31 -0.06 -13.79
N TYR A 187 12.46 0.89 -14.68
CA TYR A 187 11.36 1.69 -15.20
C TYR A 187 10.58 0.96 -16.30
N LEU A 188 9.24 0.98 -16.22
CA LEU A 188 8.37 0.38 -17.24
C LEU A 188 8.34 1.16 -18.55
N ILE A 189 8.45 2.49 -18.47
CA ILE A 189 8.33 3.39 -19.64
C ILE A 189 9.40 4.47 -19.61
N ASN A 190 9.54 5.16 -20.72
CA ASN A 190 10.32 6.39 -20.81
C ASN A 190 9.43 7.61 -20.58
N VAL A 191 9.95 8.65 -19.95
CA VAL A 191 9.31 9.97 -19.93
C VAL A 191 9.44 10.57 -21.35
N PRO A 192 8.38 11.14 -21.93
CA PRO A 192 8.47 11.81 -23.23
C PRO A 192 9.56 12.88 -23.24
N GLY A 193 10.45 12.84 -24.25
CA GLY A 193 11.60 13.74 -24.34
C GLY A 193 12.72 13.52 -23.31
N GLY A 194 12.60 12.52 -22.44
CA GLY A 194 13.58 12.17 -21.42
C GLY A 194 14.64 11.17 -21.89
N LYS A 195 15.48 10.75 -20.95
CA LYS A 195 16.49 9.70 -21.18
C LYS A 195 15.81 8.35 -21.41
N ASN A 196 16.45 7.46 -22.21
CA ASN A 196 16.03 6.08 -22.29
C ASN A 196 16.36 5.34 -20.99
N LYS A 197 15.33 5.08 -20.17
CA LYS A 197 15.45 4.46 -18.86
C LYS A 197 14.60 3.20 -18.70
N LYS A 198 13.69 2.93 -19.66
CA LYS A 198 12.82 1.76 -19.58
C LYS A 198 13.62 0.46 -19.71
N ILE A 199 13.06 -0.62 -19.21
CA ILE A 199 13.55 -1.98 -19.40
C ILE A 199 13.80 -2.23 -20.91
N GLN A 200 15.01 -2.74 -21.24
CA GLN A 200 15.39 -3.06 -22.60
C GLN A 200 15.07 -4.52 -22.96
N SER A 201 15.08 -4.84 -24.26
CA SER A 201 14.85 -6.22 -24.72
C SER A 201 15.91 -7.16 -24.15
N GLY A 202 15.47 -8.26 -23.53
CA GLY A 202 16.35 -9.24 -22.90
C GLY A 202 16.92 -8.85 -21.53
N GLU A 203 16.70 -7.61 -21.06
CA GLU A 203 17.25 -7.13 -19.79
C GLU A 203 16.73 -7.90 -18.58
N LEU A 204 15.42 -8.20 -18.52
CA LEU A 204 14.85 -8.98 -17.41
C LEU A 204 15.50 -10.35 -17.29
N LYS A 205 15.75 -11.01 -18.43
CA LYS A 205 16.48 -12.29 -18.44
C LYS A 205 17.89 -12.13 -17.86
N ASN A 206 18.64 -11.10 -18.25
CA ASN A 206 19.98 -10.83 -17.74
C ASN A 206 19.97 -10.62 -16.21
N ILE A 207 18.99 -9.89 -15.68
CA ILE A 207 18.81 -9.64 -14.24
C ILE A 207 18.56 -10.96 -13.51
N PHE A 208 17.64 -11.80 -14.01
CA PHE A 208 17.33 -13.10 -13.39
C PHE A 208 18.50 -14.10 -13.50
N ASP A 209 19.18 -14.15 -14.64
CA ASP A 209 20.37 -14.99 -14.83
C ASP A 209 21.52 -14.59 -13.90
N ALA A 210 21.60 -13.31 -13.52
CA ALA A 210 22.54 -12.83 -12.51
C ALA A 210 22.11 -13.18 -11.06
N GLY A 211 20.92 -13.76 -10.86
CA GLY A 211 20.38 -14.13 -9.54
C GLY A 211 19.80 -12.94 -8.77
N LEU A 212 19.36 -11.90 -9.47
CA LEU A 212 18.66 -10.74 -8.91
C LEU A 212 17.16 -10.85 -9.15
N SER A 213 16.38 -10.12 -8.35
CA SER A 213 14.96 -9.87 -8.57
C SER A 213 14.74 -8.44 -9.09
N VAL A 214 13.55 -8.15 -9.62
CA VAL A 214 13.19 -6.85 -10.18
C VAL A 214 11.90 -6.32 -9.56
N PHE A 215 11.82 -5.02 -9.28
CA PHE A 215 10.56 -4.33 -9.02
C PHE A 215 10.35 -3.21 -10.06
N PRO A 216 9.14 -3.10 -10.63
CA PRO A 216 8.86 -2.11 -11.66
C PRO A 216 8.55 -0.73 -11.07
N ILE A 217 9.07 0.31 -11.72
CA ILE A 217 8.80 1.72 -11.43
C ILE A 217 8.05 2.33 -12.62
N TYR A 218 6.98 3.06 -12.35
CA TYR A 218 6.25 3.82 -13.34
C TYR A 218 6.46 5.33 -13.10
N GLN A 219 6.96 6.02 -14.12
CA GLN A 219 7.12 7.46 -14.11
C GLN A 219 6.90 8.01 -15.53
N ALA A 220 5.74 8.63 -15.75
CA ALA A 220 5.42 9.27 -17.04
C ALA A 220 5.89 10.73 -17.10
N ASN A 221 5.38 11.54 -16.21
CA ASN A 221 5.87 12.86 -15.84
C ASN A 221 5.91 12.93 -14.31
N GLY A 222 6.08 13.73 -13.55
CA GLY A 222 6.01 13.58 -12.09
C GLY A 222 6.88 14.59 -11.37
N ARG A 223 7.25 15.67 -12.11
CA ARG A 223 8.16 16.70 -11.63
C ARG A 223 7.45 17.96 -11.15
N GLU A 224 6.13 18.01 -11.26
CA GLU A 224 5.33 19.16 -10.84
C GLU A 224 3.90 18.76 -10.50
N SER A 225 3.24 19.53 -9.66
CA SER A 225 1.89 19.27 -9.16
C SER A 225 0.85 19.15 -10.27
N SER A 226 0.97 19.95 -11.34
CA SER A 226 0.07 19.94 -12.49
C SER A 226 0.05 18.61 -13.27
N SER A 227 1.06 17.75 -13.05
CA SER A 227 1.13 16.40 -13.65
C SER A 227 0.21 15.38 -12.95
N PHE A 228 -0.43 15.76 -11.84
CA PHE A 228 -1.24 14.87 -11.03
C PHE A 228 -2.69 15.35 -10.97
N SER A 229 -3.59 14.53 -11.47
CA SER A 229 -5.05 14.70 -11.40
C SER A 229 -5.71 13.33 -11.37
N ALA A 230 -7.01 13.26 -11.07
CA ALA A 230 -7.76 12.01 -11.14
C ALA A 230 -7.74 11.38 -12.55
N ASP A 231 -7.93 12.20 -13.59
CA ASP A 231 -7.89 11.73 -14.99
C ASP A 231 -6.52 11.17 -15.36
N GLN A 232 -5.44 11.84 -14.91
CA GLN A 232 -4.09 11.35 -15.12
C GLN A 232 -3.83 10.07 -14.34
N GLY A 233 -4.36 9.94 -13.11
CA GLY A 233 -4.26 8.72 -12.31
C GLY A 233 -4.88 7.51 -13.02
N SER A 234 -6.05 7.67 -13.61
CA SER A 234 -6.69 6.62 -14.43
C SER A 234 -5.87 6.29 -15.67
N SER A 235 -5.29 7.30 -16.32
CA SER A 235 -4.44 7.10 -17.51
C SER A 235 -3.13 6.38 -17.17
N ASP A 236 -2.49 6.76 -16.06
CA ASP A 236 -1.24 6.15 -15.59
C ASP A 236 -1.45 4.69 -15.15
N ALA A 237 -2.57 4.39 -14.50
CA ALA A 237 -2.94 3.01 -14.16
C ALA A 237 -3.01 2.12 -15.41
N LYS A 238 -3.73 2.57 -16.44
CA LYS A 238 -3.87 1.84 -17.71
C LYS A 238 -2.53 1.64 -18.42
N ALA A 239 -1.73 2.68 -18.51
CA ALA A 239 -0.43 2.63 -19.16
C ALA A 239 0.57 1.74 -18.40
N ALA A 240 0.60 1.83 -17.07
CA ALA A 240 1.44 0.98 -16.22
C ALA A 240 1.03 -0.50 -16.31
N TYR A 241 -0.27 -0.77 -16.27
CA TYR A 241 -0.84 -2.11 -16.41
C TYR A 241 -0.43 -2.75 -17.74
N LEU A 242 -0.63 -2.04 -18.87
CA LEU A 242 -0.28 -2.54 -20.19
C LEU A 242 1.23 -2.79 -20.32
N ALA A 243 2.06 -1.85 -19.86
CA ALA A 243 3.52 -2.01 -19.90
C ALA A 243 3.99 -3.19 -19.04
N ALA A 244 3.44 -3.35 -17.83
CA ALA A 244 3.79 -4.47 -16.97
C ALA A 244 3.37 -5.82 -17.56
N LYS A 245 2.19 -5.89 -18.19
CA LYS A 245 1.73 -7.07 -18.92
C LYS A 245 2.64 -7.40 -20.12
N GLU A 246 3.04 -6.40 -20.91
CA GLU A 246 3.95 -6.56 -22.05
C GLU A 246 5.31 -7.16 -21.63
N TYR A 247 5.85 -6.72 -20.49
CA TYR A 247 7.07 -7.30 -19.92
C TYR A 247 6.86 -8.68 -19.26
N GLY A 248 5.62 -9.10 -19.08
CA GLY A 248 5.27 -10.38 -18.45
C GLY A 248 5.41 -10.39 -16.92
N PHE A 249 5.31 -9.23 -16.26
CA PHE A 249 5.28 -9.20 -14.79
C PHE A 249 4.11 -10.02 -14.25
N PRO A 250 4.35 -10.92 -13.27
CA PRO A 250 3.32 -11.81 -12.75
C PRO A 250 2.30 -11.07 -11.89
N PHE A 251 1.16 -11.72 -11.67
CA PHE A 251 0.14 -11.29 -10.72
C PHE A 251 0.74 -10.97 -9.34
N GLY A 252 0.22 -9.92 -8.71
CA GLY A 252 0.64 -9.48 -7.38
C GLY A 252 1.93 -8.65 -7.34
N THR A 253 2.56 -8.40 -8.51
CA THR A 253 3.71 -7.48 -8.59
C THR A 253 3.30 -6.07 -8.17
N THR A 254 4.12 -5.43 -7.32
CA THR A 254 3.94 -4.03 -6.94
C THR A 254 4.59 -3.11 -7.98
N ILE A 255 3.82 -2.19 -8.56
CA ILE A 255 4.33 -1.13 -9.42
C ILE A 255 4.45 0.15 -8.59
N TYR A 256 5.65 0.75 -8.54
CA TYR A 256 5.90 1.98 -7.79
C TYR A 256 5.69 3.20 -8.67
N PHE A 257 4.69 4.01 -8.36
CA PHE A 257 4.35 5.23 -9.10
C PHE A 257 5.09 6.42 -8.50
N ALA A 258 5.84 7.12 -9.34
CA ALA A 258 6.80 8.13 -8.91
C ALA A 258 6.19 9.52 -8.77
N ILE A 259 6.44 10.14 -7.60
CA ILE A 259 6.23 11.54 -7.28
C ILE A 259 7.62 12.16 -7.07
N ASP A 260 8.19 12.71 -8.13
CA ASP A 260 9.59 13.13 -8.17
C ASP A 260 9.74 14.67 -8.15
N PHE A 261 9.06 15.29 -7.18
CA PHE A 261 9.18 16.73 -6.91
C PHE A 261 8.93 17.02 -5.42
N ASP A 262 9.27 18.23 -4.99
CA ASP A 262 9.04 18.67 -3.60
C ASP A 262 7.56 19.01 -3.35
N ALA A 263 6.73 17.98 -3.23
CA ALA A 263 5.30 18.10 -2.99
C ALA A 263 5.02 18.49 -1.53
N TYR A 264 4.20 19.52 -1.34
CA TYR A 264 3.86 20.04 -0.03
C TYR A 264 2.43 20.60 0.04
N GLY A 265 1.78 20.45 1.21
CA GLY A 265 0.47 21.05 1.47
C GLY A 265 -0.59 20.63 0.45
N THR A 266 -1.12 21.60 -0.28
CA THR A 266 -2.20 21.39 -1.27
C THR A 266 -1.78 20.57 -2.48
N ASP A 267 -0.49 20.49 -2.82
CA ASP A 267 -0.03 19.57 -3.87
C ASP A 267 -0.44 18.14 -3.55
N ILE A 268 -0.39 17.77 -2.27
CA ILE A 268 -0.74 16.41 -1.83
C ILE A 268 -2.25 16.24 -1.81
N THR A 269 -2.99 17.15 -1.15
CA THR A 269 -4.44 17.01 -0.94
C THR A 269 -5.26 17.19 -2.22
N ASP A 270 -4.85 18.14 -3.08
CA ASP A 270 -5.66 18.56 -4.22
C ASP A 270 -5.24 17.88 -5.53
N ASN A 271 -4.02 17.31 -5.58
CA ASN A 271 -3.46 16.69 -6.78
C ASN A 271 -3.08 15.22 -6.57
N ILE A 272 -2.17 14.93 -5.63
CA ILE A 272 -1.59 13.60 -5.48
C ILE A 272 -2.62 12.60 -4.93
N LEU A 273 -3.37 12.94 -3.89
CA LEU A 273 -4.37 12.04 -3.33
C LEU A 273 -5.51 11.71 -4.31
N PRO A 274 -6.11 12.68 -5.04
CA PRO A 274 -7.07 12.38 -6.11
C PRO A 274 -6.49 11.52 -7.23
N HIS A 275 -5.22 11.77 -7.63
CA HIS A 275 -4.51 10.95 -8.60
C HIS A 275 -4.39 9.50 -8.14
N PHE A 276 -3.89 9.25 -6.92
CA PHE A 276 -3.73 7.90 -6.39
C PHE A 276 -5.06 7.21 -6.09
N LYS A 277 -6.11 7.96 -5.72
CA LYS A 277 -7.46 7.41 -5.62
C LYS A 277 -7.89 6.85 -6.97
N ALA A 278 -7.86 7.64 -8.02
CA ALA A 278 -8.26 7.23 -9.37
C ALA A 278 -7.36 6.12 -9.93
N LEU A 279 -6.05 6.17 -9.65
CA LEU A 279 -5.11 5.13 -10.03
C LEU A 279 -5.47 3.79 -9.37
N HIS A 280 -5.76 3.81 -8.07
CA HIS A 280 -6.17 2.63 -7.30
C HIS A 280 -7.47 2.03 -7.83
N GLU A 281 -8.47 2.86 -8.03
CA GLU A 281 -9.78 2.46 -8.57
C GLU A 281 -9.65 1.86 -9.97
N THR A 282 -8.92 2.53 -10.86
CA THR A 282 -8.70 2.03 -12.23
C THR A 282 -7.89 0.73 -12.24
N MET A 283 -6.90 0.56 -11.36
CA MET A 283 -6.15 -0.69 -11.28
C MET A 283 -7.04 -1.86 -10.83
N LEU A 284 -8.02 -1.62 -9.95
CA LEU A 284 -9.03 -2.63 -9.60
C LEU A 284 -9.94 -2.95 -10.78
N GLU A 285 -10.37 -1.94 -11.55
CA GLU A 285 -11.16 -2.13 -12.78
C GLU A 285 -10.43 -2.96 -13.84
N LEU A 286 -9.11 -2.81 -13.92
CA LEU A 286 -8.25 -3.54 -14.85
C LEU A 286 -7.91 -4.97 -14.41
N ASP A 287 -8.58 -5.51 -13.38
CA ASP A 287 -8.44 -6.87 -12.85
C ASP A 287 -7.64 -7.02 -11.53
N GLY A 288 -7.16 -5.93 -10.94
CA GLY A 288 -6.41 -5.99 -9.69
C GLY A 288 -5.11 -6.80 -9.76
N THR A 289 -4.61 -7.06 -10.99
CA THR A 289 -3.41 -7.89 -11.21
C THR A 289 -2.19 -7.33 -10.50
N TYR A 290 -2.05 -6.00 -10.48
CA TYR A 290 -0.88 -5.33 -9.91
C TYR A 290 -1.22 -4.55 -8.65
N LYS A 291 -0.32 -4.59 -7.68
CA LYS A 291 -0.39 -3.77 -6.48
C LYS A 291 0.20 -2.38 -6.77
N ILE A 292 -0.31 -1.38 -6.08
CA ILE A 292 0.21 -0.03 -6.18
C ILE A 292 1.22 0.20 -5.07
N GLY A 293 2.40 0.65 -5.44
CA GLY A 293 3.39 1.26 -4.57
C GLY A 293 3.48 2.76 -4.86
N VAL A 294 3.88 3.54 -3.87
CA VAL A 294 4.19 4.96 -4.02
C VAL A 294 5.70 5.18 -3.90
N TYR A 295 6.30 5.91 -4.86
CA TYR A 295 7.68 6.35 -4.79
C TYR A 295 7.73 7.86 -4.64
N GLY A 296 8.33 8.35 -3.54
CA GLY A 296 8.42 9.78 -3.27
C GLY A 296 8.92 10.12 -1.87
N ALA A 297 8.74 11.38 -1.47
CA ALA A 297 9.09 11.85 -0.15
C ALA A 297 8.26 11.17 0.95
N ARG A 298 8.80 11.10 2.17
CA ARG A 298 8.17 10.46 3.34
C ARG A 298 6.72 10.89 3.56
N ASN A 299 6.44 12.19 3.52
CA ASN A 299 5.10 12.73 3.72
C ASN A 299 4.10 12.25 2.67
N VAL A 300 4.50 12.26 1.39
CA VAL A 300 3.69 11.74 0.27
C VAL A 300 3.40 10.26 0.50
N CYS A 301 4.44 9.47 0.78
CA CYS A 301 4.31 8.04 1.03
C CYS A 301 3.36 7.74 2.21
N ILE A 302 3.46 8.50 3.31
CA ILE A 302 2.59 8.37 4.48
C ILE A 302 1.13 8.63 4.08
N GLN A 303 0.85 9.80 3.49
CA GLN A 303 -0.54 10.21 3.21
C GLN A 303 -1.23 9.29 2.19
N VAL A 304 -0.53 8.91 1.11
CA VAL A 304 -1.08 7.99 0.10
C VAL A 304 -1.37 6.61 0.71
N SER A 305 -0.46 6.12 1.56
CA SER A 305 -0.60 4.81 2.20
C SER A 305 -1.68 4.78 3.28
N GLU A 306 -1.82 5.84 4.07
CA GLU A 306 -2.87 5.97 5.10
C GLU A 306 -4.28 6.03 4.51
N LYS A 307 -4.41 6.55 3.27
CA LYS A 307 -5.67 6.48 2.51
C LYS A 307 -5.94 5.09 1.91
N GLY A 308 -5.00 4.14 2.04
CA GLY A 308 -5.13 2.79 1.49
C GLY A 308 -4.86 2.68 -0.02
N TYR A 309 -4.43 3.76 -0.68
CA TYR A 309 -4.21 3.78 -2.13
C TYR A 309 -2.91 3.11 -2.55
N ALA A 310 -1.92 2.99 -1.65
CA ALA A 310 -0.69 2.25 -1.91
C ALA A 310 -0.40 1.20 -0.83
N LYS A 311 0.11 0.04 -1.23
CA LYS A 311 0.43 -1.09 -0.35
C LYS A 311 1.86 -1.04 0.19
N ALA A 312 2.76 -0.43 -0.56
CA ALA A 312 4.17 -0.30 -0.22
C ALA A 312 4.69 1.08 -0.59
N SER A 313 5.72 1.53 0.12
CA SER A 313 6.38 2.80 -0.13
C SER A 313 7.83 2.57 -0.53
N PHE A 314 8.25 3.23 -1.60
CA PHE A 314 9.64 3.42 -2.01
C PHE A 314 10.01 4.88 -1.69
N VAL A 315 10.81 5.08 -0.67
CA VAL A 315 11.08 6.41 -0.12
C VAL A 315 12.29 7.03 -0.82
N SER A 316 12.14 8.25 -1.34
CA SER A 316 13.26 9.04 -1.88
C SER A 316 14.05 9.72 -0.75
N GLY A 317 14.60 8.94 0.18
CA GLY A 317 15.27 9.44 1.37
C GLY A 317 16.47 10.35 1.07
N MET A 318 17.20 10.09 -0.01
CA MET A 318 18.33 10.89 -0.45
C MET A 318 17.96 12.30 -0.93
N SER A 319 16.69 12.53 -1.28
CA SER A 319 16.17 13.86 -1.65
C SER A 319 15.98 14.74 -0.41
N THR A 320 17.06 15.00 0.32
CA THR A 320 17.06 15.71 1.61
C THR A 320 16.58 17.16 1.52
N GLY A 321 16.58 17.74 0.30
CA GLY A 321 16.01 19.06 0.00
C GLY A 321 14.48 19.09 -0.01
N PHE A 322 13.81 17.95 -0.19
CA PHE A 322 12.37 17.90 -0.25
C PHE A 322 11.74 18.18 1.12
N SER A 323 10.78 19.10 1.14
CA SER A 323 10.05 19.50 2.35
C SER A 323 9.33 18.31 3.01
N GLY A 324 8.87 17.37 2.21
CA GLY A 324 8.21 16.15 2.67
C GLY A 324 9.14 15.09 3.28
N ASN A 325 10.47 15.29 3.22
CA ASN A 325 11.45 14.38 3.81
C ASN A 325 11.97 14.85 5.19
N LEU A 326 11.91 16.13 5.46
CA LEU A 326 12.39 16.69 6.73
C LEU A 326 11.22 16.96 7.66
N GLY A 327 11.21 16.30 8.83
CA GLY A 327 10.14 16.44 9.79
C GLY A 327 9.04 15.37 9.67
N TYR A 328 9.31 14.29 8.93
CA TYR A 328 8.42 13.14 8.82
C TYR A 328 9.16 11.83 9.12
N PRO A 329 8.53 10.88 9.84
CA PRO A 329 9.10 9.56 10.07
C PRO A 329 9.14 8.75 8.76
N LEU A 330 9.87 7.64 8.78
CA LEU A 330 9.80 6.65 7.72
C LEU A 330 8.39 6.01 7.71
N PRO A 331 7.71 5.88 6.56
CA PRO A 331 6.36 5.32 6.50
C PRO A 331 6.32 3.87 6.99
N LYS A 332 5.24 3.46 7.65
CA LYS A 332 5.12 2.12 8.27
C LYS A 332 5.23 0.97 7.26
N ASN A 333 4.82 1.19 6.02
CA ASN A 333 4.82 0.23 4.92
C ASN A 333 6.02 0.38 3.98
N TRP A 334 7.12 1.02 4.41
CA TRP A 334 8.27 1.19 3.55
C TRP A 334 8.85 -0.17 3.09
N ALA A 335 9.09 -0.28 1.82
CA ALA A 335 9.73 -1.45 1.19
C ALA A 335 11.18 -1.15 0.84
N PHE A 336 11.40 0.02 0.26
CA PHE A 336 12.72 0.51 -0.14
C PHE A 336 12.92 1.95 0.36
N ASP A 337 14.17 2.28 0.74
CA ASP A 337 14.57 3.64 1.14
C ASP A 337 15.86 4.00 0.37
N GLN A 338 15.74 4.92 -0.58
CA GLN A 338 16.83 5.38 -1.44
C GLN A 338 17.72 6.36 -0.68
N ILE A 339 18.98 6.00 -0.45
CA ILE A 339 19.84 6.74 0.47
C ILE A 339 21.07 7.40 -0.17
N SER A 340 21.55 6.92 -1.31
CA SER A 340 22.75 7.48 -1.97
C SER A 340 22.91 6.99 -3.40
N THR A 341 23.55 7.79 -4.26
CA THR A 341 23.99 7.35 -5.59
C THR A 341 25.44 6.89 -5.55
N ILE A 342 25.71 5.70 -6.02
CA ILE A 342 27.06 5.10 -6.04
C ILE A 342 27.36 4.40 -7.37
N LYS A 343 28.64 4.09 -7.59
CA LYS A 343 29.09 3.26 -8.73
C LYS A 343 29.51 1.89 -8.22
N VAL A 344 29.06 0.85 -8.93
CA VAL A 344 29.34 -0.56 -8.61
C VAL A 344 29.99 -1.23 -9.83
N GLY A 345 30.95 -2.13 -9.58
CA GLY A 345 31.63 -2.89 -10.62
C GLY A 345 32.75 -2.11 -11.30
N SER A 346 33.25 -2.70 -12.39
CA SER A 346 34.32 -2.12 -13.23
C SER A 346 34.19 -2.62 -14.67
N GLY A 347 34.86 -1.97 -15.63
CA GLY A 347 34.81 -2.35 -17.04
C GLY A 347 33.39 -2.44 -17.59
N SER A 348 33.04 -3.55 -18.25
CA SER A 348 31.68 -3.81 -18.77
C SER A 348 30.63 -4.02 -17.68
N GLY A 349 31.05 -4.33 -16.47
CA GLY A 349 30.19 -4.47 -15.30
C GLY A 349 29.98 -3.17 -14.51
N LEU A 350 30.58 -2.05 -14.93
CA LEU A 350 30.41 -0.76 -14.24
C LEU A 350 28.98 -0.23 -14.45
N ILE A 351 28.33 0.11 -13.34
CA ILE A 351 26.99 0.71 -13.34
C ILE A 351 26.87 1.74 -12.22
N GLU A 352 26.22 2.86 -12.50
CA GLU A 352 25.78 3.83 -11.51
C GLU A 352 24.36 3.50 -11.10
N ILE A 353 24.12 3.45 -9.79
CA ILE A 353 22.85 3.08 -9.19
C ILE A 353 22.52 4.02 -8.05
N ASP A 354 21.25 4.12 -7.73
CA ASP A 354 20.80 4.59 -6.46
C ASP A 354 20.70 3.40 -5.48
N ASN A 355 21.35 3.57 -4.32
CA ASN A 355 21.53 2.54 -3.31
C ASN A 355 20.34 2.55 -2.35
N ASP A 356 19.58 1.45 -2.29
CA ASP A 356 18.35 1.34 -1.54
C ASP A 356 18.48 0.37 -0.36
N ILE A 357 18.05 0.80 0.82
CA ILE A 357 17.81 -0.10 1.94
C ILE A 357 16.53 -0.87 1.68
N LYS A 358 16.60 -2.19 1.74
CA LYS A 358 15.47 -3.09 1.49
C LYS A 358 14.91 -3.64 2.79
N SER A 359 13.63 -3.38 3.08
CA SER A 359 12.98 -3.82 4.33
C SER A 359 12.58 -5.30 4.34
N GLY A 360 12.50 -5.94 3.18
CA GLY A 360 11.95 -7.29 3.02
C GLY A 360 10.43 -7.36 2.85
N ARG A 361 9.72 -6.22 2.93
CA ARG A 361 8.26 -6.16 2.66
C ARG A 361 7.92 -6.36 1.19
N ASP A 362 8.85 -6.01 0.30
CA ASP A 362 8.80 -6.33 -1.12
C ASP A 362 10.16 -6.91 -1.54
N ASN A 363 10.12 -8.05 -2.20
CA ASN A 363 11.31 -8.74 -2.66
C ASN A 363 11.47 -8.69 -4.18
N GLY A 364 10.58 -7.98 -4.88
CA GLY A 364 10.53 -7.99 -6.33
C GLY A 364 10.16 -9.37 -6.89
N VAL A 365 10.22 -9.50 -8.19
CA VAL A 365 9.94 -10.76 -8.92
C VAL A 365 11.24 -11.36 -9.46
N LYS A 366 11.31 -12.69 -9.54
CA LYS A 366 12.49 -13.46 -9.99
C LYS A 366 12.30 -14.13 -11.34
N GLU A 367 11.10 -14.02 -11.89
CA GLU A 367 10.73 -14.56 -13.19
C GLU A 367 9.57 -13.78 -13.78
N ILE A 368 9.42 -13.84 -15.08
CA ILE A 368 8.25 -13.31 -15.79
C ILE A 368 7.32 -14.45 -16.18
N ALA A 369 6.03 -14.15 -16.36
CA ALA A 369 5.05 -15.10 -16.83
C ALA A 369 5.45 -15.60 -18.23
N LYS A 370 5.43 -16.93 -18.42
CA LYS A 370 5.92 -17.57 -19.65
C LYS A 370 4.96 -17.48 -20.83
N ASP A 371 3.72 -17.03 -20.64
CA ASP A 371 2.71 -17.07 -21.69
C ASP A 371 1.70 -15.93 -21.57
N SER A 372 1.51 -15.21 -22.69
CA SER A 372 0.47 -14.19 -22.85
C SER A 372 -0.92 -14.78 -23.20
N SER A 373 -1.05 -16.11 -23.15
CA SER A 373 -2.29 -16.85 -23.45
C SER A 373 -3.17 -17.09 -22.21
N GLU A 374 -2.74 -16.67 -21.01
CA GLU A 374 -3.61 -16.74 -19.82
C GLU A 374 -4.79 -15.76 -19.96
N LEU A 375 -6.00 -16.25 -19.67
CA LEU A 375 -7.18 -15.43 -19.49
C LEU A 375 -6.89 -14.26 -18.56
N SER A 376 -7.45 -13.08 -18.83
CA SER A 376 -7.35 -11.95 -17.91
C SER A 376 -7.76 -12.38 -16.50
N PHE A 377 -7.27 -11.71 -15.49
CA PHE A 377 -7.61 -12.07 -14.11
C PHE A 377 -9.12 -12.02 -13.84
N THR A 378 -9.82 -11.02 -14.39
CA THR A 378 -11.28 -10.94 -14.32
C THR A 378 -11.95 -12.17 -14.93
N ASN A 379 -11.47 -12.64 -16.09
CA ASN A 379 -11.98 -13.86 -16.71
C ASN A 379 -11.69 -15.11 -15.89
N GLN A 380 -10.56 -15.17 -15.18
CA GLN A 380 -10.30 -16.26 -14.22
C GLN A 380 -11.32 -16.24 -13.08
N LEU A 381 -11.65 -15.06 -12.53
CA LEU A 381 -12.69 -14.91 -11.50
C LEU A 381 -14.09 -15.30 -12.03
N ILE A 382 -14.44 -14.92 -13.26
CA ILE A 382 -15.68 -15.31 -13.92
C ILE A 382 -15.79 -16.84 -14.02
N GLU A 383 -14.70 -17.51 -14.43
CA GLU A 383 -14.65 -18.96 -14.51
C GLU A 383 -14.81 -19.63 -13.13
N MET A 384 -14.17 -19.09 -12.09
CA MET A 384 -14.34 -19.60 -10.72
C MET A 384 -15.78 -19.38 -10.22
N ALA A 385 -16.38 -18.21 -10.48
CA ALA A 385 -17.77 -17.94 -10.16
C ALA A 385 -18.72 -18.91 -10.91
N ARG A 386 -18.45 -19.23 -12.18
CA ARG A 386 -19.20 -20.24 -12.94
C ARG A 386 -19.03 -21.64 -12.36
N ASN A 387 -17.80 -22.00 -11.99
CA ASN A 387 -17.50 -23.31 -11.42
C ASN A 387 -18.18 -23.55 -10.07
N SER A 388 -18.51 -22.48 -9.31
CA SER A 388 -19.22 -22.60 -8.04
C SER A 388 -20.62 -23.26 -8.18
N TYR A 389 -21.21 -23.26 -9.37
CA TYR A 389 -22.48 -23.94 -9.65
C TYR A 389 -22.36 -25.47 -9.86
N LYS A 390 -21.14 -26.03 -9.83
CA LYS A 390 -20.87 -27.44 -10.11
C LYS A 390 -19.99 -28.04 -9.02
N ILE A 391 -20.36 -29.22 -8.52
CA ILE A 391 -19.51 -30.00 -7.62
C ILE A 391 -18.25 -30.45 -8.36
N LYS A 392 -17.08 -30.24 -7.77
CA LYS A 392 -15.77 -30.56 -8.33
C LYS A 392 -14.94 -31.39 -7.32
N GLU A 393 -13.90 -32.05 -7.82
CA GLU A 393 -13.00 -32.83 -6.96
C GLU A 393 -11.92 -31.93 -6.36
N VAL A 394 -11.96 -31.77 -5.03
CA VAL A 394 -11.00 -30.96 -4.27
C VAL A 394 -9.57 -31.50 -4.46
N GLY A 395 -8.63 -30.59 -4.65
CA GLY A 395 -7.20 -30.90 -4.85
C GLY A 395 -6.81 -31.38 -6.25
N LYS A 396 -7.77 -31.82 -7.06
CA LYS A 396 -7.51 -32.27 -8.44
C LYS A 396 -8.03 -31.30 -9.49
N PHE A 397 -9.11 -30.58 -9.19
CA PHE A 397 -9.67 -29.60 -10.13
C PHE A 397 -8.82 -28.33 -10.13
N THR A 398 -8.42 -27.88 -11.32
CA THR A 398 -7.75 -26.60 -11.55
C THR A 398 -8.61 -25.70 -12.42
N SER A 399 -8.70 -24.42 -12.06
CA SER A 399 -9.30 -23.36 -12.87
C SER A 399 -8.19 -22.64 -13.67
N PRO A 400 -8.52 -21.95 -14.78
CA PRO A 400 -7.53 -21.14 -15.50
C PRO A 400 -6.71 -20.23 -14.59
N GLY A 401 -5.44 -20.00 -14.94
CA GLY A 401 -4.51 -19.23 -14.12
C GLY A 401 -3.88 -20.01 -12.97
N ASN A 402 -3.85 -21.34 -13.04
CA ASN A 402 -3.26 -22.24 -12.04
C ASN A 402 -3.91 -22.16 -10.64
N TRP A 403 -5.20 -21.85 -10.59
CA TRP A 403 -5.98 -21.91 -9.37
C TRP A 403 -6.40 -23.36 -9.08
N VAL A 404 -6.07 -23.85 -7.90
CA VAL A 404 -6.44 -25.19 -7.45
C VAL A 404 -7.64 -25.08 -6.50
N LEU A 405 -8.68 -25.89 -6.74
CA LEU A 405 -9.79 -26.01 -5.81
C LEU A 405 -9.29 -26.61 -4.50
N TYR A 406 -9.25 -25.81 -3.46
CA TYR A 406 -8.67 -26.16 -2.16
C TYR A 406 -9.71 -26.73 -1.20
N GLN A 407 -10.91 -26.13 -1.19
CA GLN A 407 -12.00 -26.53 -0.29
C GLN A 407 -13.35 -26.29 -0.95
N GLN A 408 -14.33 -27.12 -0.63
CA GLN A 408 -15.73 -26.95 -1.00
C GLN A 408 -16.60 -27.27 0.20
N TYR A 409 -17.63 -26.47 0.42
CA TYR A 409 -18.59 -26.67 1.52
C TYR A 409 -20.02 -26.39 1.05
N THR A 410 -20.94 -27.21 1.54
CA THR A 410 -22.37 -27.10 1.27
C THR A 410 -23.14 -27.19 2.60
N ASN A 411 -24.02 -26.22 2.86
CA ASN A 411 -25.00 -26.31 3.94
C ASN A 411 -26.39 -26.57 3.31
N SER A 412 -26.85 -27.82 3.36
CA SER A 412 -28.12 -28.23 2.74
C SER A 412 -29.34 -27.59 3.41
N ARG A 413 -29.22 -27.10 4.64
CA ARG A 413 -30.33 -26.46 5.38
C ARG A 413 -30.62 -25.05 4.86
N THR A 414 -29.59 -24.29 4.50
CA THR A 414 -29.70 -22.93 3.98
C THR A 414 -29.47 -22.84 2.47
N SER A 415 -29.15 -23.97 1.82
CA SER A 415 -28.71 -24.04 0.42
C SER A 415 -27.48 -23.16 0.13
N PHE A 416 -26.66 -22.93 1.16
CA PHE A 416 -25.40 -22.19 1.03
C PHE A 416 -24.31 -23.11 0.47
N ASP A 417 -23.67 -22.67 -0.62
CA ASP A 417 -22.56 -23.36 -1.25
C ASP A 417 -21.40 -22.42 -1.49
N VAL A 418 -20.19 -22.90 -1.23
CA VAL A 418 -18.97 -22.13 -1.43
C VAL A 418 -17.83 -23.02 -1.92
N GLN A 419 -17.03 -22.48 -2.83
CA GLN A 419 -15.78 -23.08 -3.27
C GLN A 419 -14.62 -22.14 -2.94
N VAL A 420 -13.53 -22.67 -2.43
CA VAL A 420 -12.30 -21.95 -2.14
C VAL A 420 -11.22 -22.44 -3.08
N TYR A 421 -10.67 -21.52 -3.84
CA TYR A 421 -9.51 -21.75 -4.69
C TYR A 421 -8.28 -21.12 -4.06
N ARG A 422 -7.11 -21.70 -4.30
CA ARG A 422 -5.85 -21.06 -3.93
C ARG A 422 -4.82 -21.18 -5.04
N LYS A 423 -3.95 -20.19 -5.13
CA LYS A 423 -2.83 -20.12 -6.06
C LYS A 423 -1.54 -19.89 -5.30
N LEU A 424 -0.54 -20.72 -5.52
CA LEU A 424 0.77 -20.58 -4.90
C LEU A 424 1.48 -19.33 -5.46
N VAL A 425 1.89 -18.42 -4.57
CA VAL A 425 2.62 -17.19 -4.94
C VAL A 425 4.04 -17.16 -4.36
N PHE A 426 4.29 -17.95 -3.33
CA PHE A 426 5.62 -18.12 -2.76
C PHE A 426 5.79 -19.56 -2.30
N LYS A 427 6.89 -20.19 -2.70
CA LYS A 427 7.29 -21.55 -2.29
C LYS A 427 8.32 -21.45 -1.18
N GLY A 428 7.95 -21.88 0.03
CA GLY A 428 8.87 -21.96 1.17
C GLY A 428 9.79 -23.16 1.13
N GLU A 429 10.70 -23.25 2.08
CA GLU A 429 11.54 -24.44 2.27
C GLU A 429 10.72 -25.62 2.83
N LYS A 430 9.69 -25.30 3.61
CA LYS A 430 8.73 -26.25 4.17
C LYS A 430 7.31 -25.90 3.74
N PRO A 431 6.39 -26.88 3.64
CA PRO A 431 5.01 -26.66 3.20
C PRO A 431 4.24 -25.60 4.00
N GLU A 432 4.52 -25.47 5.30
CA GLU A 432 3.89 -24.46 6.17
C GLU A 432 4.34 -23.02 5.89
N GLU A 433 5.44 -22.86 5.16
CA GLU A 433 5.97 -21.55 4.74
C GLU A 433 5.45 -21.11 3.38
N ASP A 434 4.78 -22.01 2.65
CA ASP A 434 4.16 -21.68 1.36
C ASP A 434 3.13 -20.55 1.54
N LYS A 435 3.08 -19.61 0.60
CA LYS A 435 2.10 -18.52 0.61
C LYS A 435 1.19 -18.59 -0.61
N PHE A 436 -0.07 -18.34 -0.36
CA PHE A 436 -1.11 -18.46 -1.36
C PHE A 436 -1.96 -17.18 -1.43
N VAL A 437 -2.48 -16.91 -2.62
CA VAL A 437 -3.66 -16.08 -2.82
C VAL A 437 -4.88 -16.99 -2.76
N TYR A 438 -5.94 -16.55 -2.11
CA TYR A 438 -7.20 -17.28 -1.99
C TYR A 438 -8.30 -16.61 -2.81
N THR A 439 -9.20 -17.41 -3.37
CA THR A 439 -10.46 -16.94 -3.95
C THR A 439 -11.60 -17.74 -3.36
N VAL A 440 -12.53 -17.03 -2.71
CA VAL A 440 -13.75 -17.60 -2.14
C VAL A 440 -14.91 -17.30 -3.08
N ALA A 441 -15.44 -18.31 -3.75
CA ALA A 441 -16.51 -18.20 -4.73
C ALA A 441 -17.83 -18.69 -4.14
N PHE A 442 -18.75 -17.77 -3.89
CA PHE A 442 -20.10 -18.08 -3.44
C PHE A 442 -21.00 -18.41 -4.62
N ARG A 443 -21.74 -19.50 -4.50
CA ARG A 443 -22.75 -19.88 -5.50
C ARG A 443 -23.97 -18.97 -5.39
N GLY A 444 -24.49 -18.54 -6.53
CA GLY A 444 -25.82 -17.92 -6.65
C GLY A 444 -26.95 -18.96 -6.61
N SER A 445 -28.19 -18.51 -6.56
CA SER A 445 -29.35 -19.39 -6.64
C SER A 445 -29.49 -20.03 -8.01
N GLN A 446 -29.75 -21.34 -8.08
CA GLN A 446 -30.10 -22.03 -9.32
C GLN A 446 -31.48 -21.64 -9.83
N GLU A 447 -32.39 -21.29 -8.92
CA GLU A 447 -33.77 -20.92 -9.24
C GLU A 447 -33.91 -19.46 -9.69
N ALA A 448 -32.93 -18.58 -9.30
CA ALA A 448 -32.93 -17.17 -9.72
C ALA A 448 -32.77 -16.97 -11.24
N MET A 449 -32.37 -17.99 -11.97
CA MET A 449 -32.33 -17.94 -13.44
C MET A 449 -33.75 -17.96 -14.10
N ASP A 450 -34.78 -18.33 -13.35
CA ASP A 450 -36.14 -18.38 -13.86
C ASP A 450 -37.01 -17.15 -13.46
N TRP A 451 -36.55 -16.29 -12.49
CA TRP A 451 -37.42 -15.31 -11.83
C TRP A 451 -36.76 -14.00 -11.42
N ALA A 452 -36.83 -12.99 -12.23
CA ALA A 452 -36.48 -11.62 -11.81
C ALA A 452 -37.42 -11.06 -10.70
N VAL A 453 -38.63 -11.64 -10.57
CA VAL A 453 -39.63 -11.19 -9.57
C VAL A 453 -39.42 -11.85 -8.21
N ASP A 454 -38.87 -13.08 -8.16
CA ASP A 454 -38.63 -13.79 -6.90
C ASP A 454 -37.28 -13.50 -6.25
N VAL A 455 -36.33 -12.85 -6.95
CA VAL A 455 -35.03 -12.48 -6.36
C VAL A 455 -35.20 -11.60 -5.12
N ALA A 456 -36.16 -10.69 -5.12
CA ALA A 456 -36.46 -9.87 -3.95
C ALA A 456 -36.94 -10.71 -2.74
N GLN A 457 -37.73 -11.76 -2.97
CA GLN A 457 -38.16 -12.67 -1.90
C GLN A 457 -37.03 -13.61 -1.47
N VAL A 458 -36.22 -14.08 -2.41
CA VAL A 458 -35.08 -14.96 -2.13
C VAL A 458 -34.00 -14.19 -1.35
N VAL A 459 -33.67 -12.98 -1.76
CA VAL A 459 -32.71 -12.14 -1.04
C VAL A 459 -33.24 -11.73 0.34
N GLY A 460 -34.53 -11.41 0.46
CA GLY A 460 -35.15 -11.04 1.74
C GLY A 460 -35.31 -12.18 2.74
N ASN A 461 -35.59 -13.39 2.28
CA ASN A 461 -35.88 -14.53 3.18
C ASN A 461 -34.72 -15.50 3.37
N ILE A 462 -33.93 -15.76 2.35
CA ILE A 462 -32.83 -16.74 2.35
C ILE A 462 -31.47 -16.02 2.45
N GLY A 463 -31.34 -14.83 1.87
CA GLY A 463 -30.09 -14.08 1.81
C GLY A 463 -29.48 -13.77 3.18
N GLY A 464 -30.33 -13.48 4.19
CA GLY A 464 -29.85 -13.22 5.55
C GLY A 464 -29.22 -14.46 6.21
N LEU A 465 -29.84 -15.63 6.09
CA LEU A 465 -29.32 -16.88 6.65
C LEU A 465 -28.02 -17.31 5.94
N GLN A 466 -27.99 -17.18 4.60
CA GLN A 466 -26.80 -17.49 3.83
C GLN A 466 -25.67 -16.49 4.08
N ALA A 467 -25.97 -15.22 4.34
CA ALA A 467 -24.98 -14.20 4.66
C ALA A 467 -24.26 -14.51 5.97
N GLU A 468 -24.98 -14.96 6.99
CA GLU A 468 -24.38 -15.40 8.26
C GLU A 468 -23.57 -16.69 8.11
N ASP A 469 -24.02 -17.65 7.31
CA ASP A 469 -23.25 -18.85 6.96
C ASP A 469 -21.96 -18.47 6.22
N ALA A 470 -22.04 -17.56 5.25
CA ALA A 470 -20.90 -17.07 4.49
C ALA A 470 -19.87 -16.36 5.40
N ALA A 471 -20.34 -15.48 6.29
CA ALA A 471 -19.49 -14.80 7.25
C ALA A 471 -18.81 -15.79 8.22
N SER A 472 -19.55 -16.77 8.71
CA SER A 472 -19.03 -17.80 9.60
C SER A 472 -18.00 -18.69 8.93
N PHE A 473 -18.24 -19.10 7.69
CA PHE A 473 -17.31 -19.88 6.90
C PHE A 473 -16.00 -19.11 6.66
N VAL A 474 -16.08 -17.86 6.21
CA VAL A 474 -14.90 -17.03 5.94
C VAL A 474 -14.13 -16.72 7.23
N ARG A 475 -14.81 -16.50 8.35
CA ARG A 475 -14.16 -16.35 9.67
C ARG A 475 -13.32 -17.58 10.02
N GLN A 476 -13.85 -18.76 9.79
CA GLN A 476 -13.13 -20.01 10.05
C GLN A 476 -11.94 -20.16 9.09
N LEU A 477 -12.13 -19.94 7.79
CA LEU A 477 -11.06 -20.02 6.78
C LEU A 477 -9.90 -19.09 7.13
N ILE A 478 -10.16 -17.83 7.45
CA ILE A 478 -9.13 -16.87 7.84
C ILE A 478 -8.38 -17.37 9.09
N ARG A 479 -9.09 -17.82 10.12
CA ARG A 479 -8.45 -18.32 11.35
C ARG A 479 -7.55 -19.52 11.13
N THR A 480 -7.94 -20.42 10.23
CA THR A 480 -7.18 -21.64 9.94
C THR A 480 -5.95 -21.37 9.08
N ASP A 481 -6.09 -20.54 8.05
CA ASP A 481 -5.10 -20.42 6.98
C ASP A 481 -4.35 -19.09 6.99
N TYR A 482 -4.57 -18.24 7.99
CA TYR A 482 -4.01 -16.87 8.07
C TYR A 482 -2.51 -16.81 7.79
N SER A 483 -1.74 -17.75 8.36
CA SER A 483 -0.27 -17.80 8.21
C SER A 483 0.20 -18.03 6.78
N GLN A 484 -0.62 -18.72 5.96
CA GLN A 484 -0.33 -19.00 4.55
C GLN A 484 -1.01 -18.06 3.57
N MET A 485 -1.95 -17.23 4.05
CA MET A 485 -2.75 -16.32 3.22
C MET A 485 -2.01 -15.00 2.99
N THR A 486 -1.79 -14.62 1.72
CA THR A 486 -1.27 -13.29 1.36
C THR A 486 -2.39 -12.28 1.24
N HIS A 487 -3.43 -12.63 0.48
CA HIS A 487 -4.66 -11.87 0.33
C HIS A 487 -5.77 -12.77 -0.21
N MET A 488 -7.00 -12.26 -0.22
CA MET A 488 -8.19 -13.04 -0.57
C MET A 488 -9.11 -12.25 -1.51
N TYR A 489 -9.58 -12.90 -2.57
CA TYR A 489 -10.70 -12.43 -3.38
C TYR A 489 -11.99 -13.12 -2.94
N ILE A 490 -13.06 -12.36 -2.84
CA ILE A 490 -14.39 -12.87 -2.50
C ILE A 490 -15.29 -12.59 -3.70
N ILE A 491 -15.76 -13.64 -4.34
CA ILE A 491 -16.45 -13.49 -5.62
C ILE A 491 -17.82 -14.17 -5.62
N GLY A 492 -18.68 -13.71 -6.49
CA GLY A 492 -19.95 -14.36 -6.73
C GLY A 492 -20.76 -13.73 -7.86
N HIS A 493 -21.65 -14.52 -8.42
CA HIS A 493 -22.62 -14.12 -9.42
C HIS A 493 -24.01 -14.15 -8.79
N SER A 494 -24.88 -13.20 -9.16
CA SER A 494 -26.26 -13.17 -8.66
C SER A 494 -26.29 -13.10 -7.12
N LEU A 495 -27.06 -13.94 -6.45
CA LEU A 495 -27.10 -14.04 -4.98
C LEU A 495 -25.71 -14.30 -4.36
N GLY A 496 -24.84 -15.05 -5.04
CA GLY A 496 -23.45 -15.21 -4.57
C GLY A 496 -22.67 -13.89 -4.54
N GLY A 497 -22.98 -12.98 -5.45
CA GLY A 497 -22.41 -11.61 -5.42
C GLY A 497 -22.94 -10.77 -4.27
N TYR A 498 -24.20 -10.91 -3.89
CA TYR A 498 -24.75 -10.33 -2.67
C TYR A 498 -23.98 -10.80 -1.43
N LEU A 499 -23.73 -12.12 -1.31
CA LEU A 499 -22.96 -12.69 -0.21
C LEU A 499 -21.52 -12.16 -0.19
N ALA A 500 -20.90 -11.99 -1.36
CA ALA A 500 -19.55 -11.45 -1.49
C ALA A 500 -19.45 -10.00 -0.98
N GLN A 501 -20.40 -9.14 -1.36
CA GLN A 501 -20.47 -7.76 -0.85
C GLN A 501 -20.63 -7.74 0.67
N PHE A 502 -21.55 -8.55 1.21
CA PHE A 502 -21.80 -8.62 2.63
C PHE A 502 -20.55 -9.05 3.41
N VAL A 503 -19.92 -10.17 3.03
CA VAL A 503 -18.73 -10.69 3.73
C VAL A 503 -17.57 -9.71 3.67
N GLN A 504 -17.34 -9.08 2.52
CA GLN A 504 -16.29 -8.07 2.39
C GLN A 504 -16.54 -6.86 3.28
N SER A 505 -17.77 -6.40 3.38
CA SER A 505 -18.11 -5.30 4.28
C SER A 505 -17.91 -5.68 5.76
N GLU A 506 -18.18 -6.93 6.14
CA GLU A 506 -17.92 -7.42 7.51
C GLU A 506 -16.42 -7.44 7.86
N ILE A 507 -15.54 -7.70 6.88
CA ILE A 507 -14.08 -7.60 7.08
C ILE A 507 -13.67 -6.13 7.23
N ILE A 508 -14.19 -5.24 6.40
CA ILE A 508 -13.89 -3.79 6.45
C ILE A 508 -14.37 -3.17 7.77
N ASP A 509 -15.54 -3.57 8.24
CA ASP A 509 -16.14 -3.08 9.49
C ASP A 509 -15.52 -3.68 10.76
N GLY A 510 -14.59 -4.64 10.62
CA GLY A 510 -13.92 -5.30 11.74
C GLY A 510 -14.75 -6.38 12.45
N ASN A 511 -15.89 -6.79 11.89
CA ASN A 511 -16.73 -7.87 12.42
C ASN A 511 -16.16 -9.26 12.09
N LEU A 512 -15.28 -9.36 11.09
CA LEU A 512 -14.47 -10.52 10.75
C LEU A 512 -12.98 -10.23 10.97
N PRO A 513 -12.14 -11.28 11.16
CA PRO A 513 -10.70 -11.08 11.26
C PRO A 513 -10.14 -10.37 10.02
N TRP A 514 -9.24 -9.42 10.25
CA TRP A 514 -8.64 -8.67 9.16
C TRP A 514 -7.75 -9.55 8.29
N VAL A 515 -7.95 -9.45 6.99
CA VAL A 515 -7.06 -9.95 5.95
C VAL A 515 -7.13 -8.98 4.77
N GLU A 516 -6.06 -8.84 4.03
CA GLU A 516 -6.12 -8.09 2.79
C GLU A 516 -7.07 -8.79 1.82
N SER A 517 -8.21 -8.16 1.50
CA SER A 517 -9.27 -8.79 0.71
C SER A 517 -10.01 -7.80 -0.19
N TYR A 518 -10.59 -8.33 -1.26
CA TYR A 518 -11.35 -7.59 -2.26
C TYR A 518 -12.55 -8.42 -2.70
N ALA A 519 -13.71 -7.79 -2.82
CA ALA A 519 -14.87 -8.44 -3.44
C ALA A 519 -14.98 -8.05 -4.92
N VAL A 520 -15.26 -9.04 -5.78
CA VAL A 520 -15.57 -8.83 -7.19
C VAL A 520 -16.84 -9.59 -7.52
N THR A 521 -17.89 -8.87 -7.94
CA THR A 521 -19.20 -9.47 -8.17
C THR A 521 -19.67 -9.31 -9.61
N PHE A 522 -20.56 -10.19 -10.03
CA PHE A 522 -21.11 -10.21 -11.38
C PHE A 522 -22.62 -10.26 -11.31
N ASN A 523 -23.30 -9.25 -11.88
CA ASN A 523 -24.76 -9.14 -11.87
C ASN A 523 -25.39 -9.40 -10.48
N ALA A 524 -24.76 -8.86 -9.45
CA ALA A 524 -25.21 -9.00 -8.07
C ALA A 524 -26.36 -8.03 -7.76
N PRO A 525 -27.38 -8.46 -6.98
CA PRO A 525 -28.35 -7.53 -6.42
C PRO A 525 -27.68 -6.63 -5.38
N GLY A 526 -28.28 -5.44 -5.14
CA GLY A 526 -27.83 -4.53 -4.09
C GLY A 526 -28.13 -5.05 -2.68
N LEU A 527 -27.45 -4.46 -1.69
CA LEU A 527 -27.67 -4.76 -0.26
C LEU A 527 -28.77 -3.91 0.36
N SER A 528 -29.57 -3.20 -0.41
CA SER A 528 -30.66 -2.41 0.14
C SER A 528 -31.59 -3.29 1.00
N PRO A 529 -31.95 -2.81 2.18
CA PRO A 529 -32.71 -3.63 3.11
C PRO A 529 -34.13 -3.84 2.59
N PHE A 530 -34.39 -5.02 2.04
CA PHE A 530 -35.76 -5.50 2.04
C PHE A 530 -36.20 -5.68 3.50
N LYS A 531 -37.45 -5.34 3.84
CA LYS A 531 -37.98 -5.65 5.17
C LYS A 531 -37.84 -7.16 5.39
N THR A 532 -36.77 -7.55 6.04
CA THR A 532 -36.55 -8.91 6.50
C THR A 532 -37.31 -9.12 7.81
N PHE A 533 -37.65 -10.34 8.16
CA PHE A 533 -38.24 -10.67 9.45
C PHE A 533 -37.26 -10.46 10.62
N ASP A 534 -35.96 -10.23 10.31
CA ASP A 534 -34.91 -9.95 11.31
C ASP A 534 -34.56 -8.46 11.28
N GLU A 535 -35.09 -7.72 12.26
CA GLU A 535 -34.84 -6.28 12.42
C GLU A 535 -33.38 -5.95 12.67
N VAL A 536 -32.60 -6.84 13.30
CA VAL A 536 -31.18 -6.63 13.58
C VAL A 536 -30.37 -6.69 12.29
N PHE A 537 -30.65 -7.70 11.46
CA PHE A 537 -30.01 -7.84 10.17
C PHE A 537 -30.37 -6.69 9.21
N TYR A 538 -31.67 -6.30 9.21
CA TYR A 538 -32.15 -5.14 8.46
C TYR A 538 -31.40 -3.85 8.85
N LYS A 539 -31.26 -3.59 10.14
CA LYS A 539 -30.53 -2.42 10.64
C LYS A 539 -29.07 -2.45 10.20
N LYS A 540 -28.43 -3.61 10.31
CA LYS A 540 -27.04 -3.81 9.90
C LYS A 540 -26.81 -3.46 8.41
N LEU A 541 -27.73 -3.88 7.53
CA LEU A 541 -27.65 -3.52 6.10
C LEU A 541 -27.90 -2.02 5.87
N SER A 542 -28.85 -1.43 6.57
CA SER A 542 -29.14 0.01 6.48
C SER A 542 -27.94 0.87 6.90
N ASP A 543 -27.26 0.48 7.99
CA ASP A 543 -26.08 1.17 8.48
C ASP A 543 -24.93 1.10 7.42
N LYS A 544 -24.75 -0.05 6.76
CA LYS A 544 -23.75 -0.20 5.70
C LYS A 544 -24.03 0.68 4.47
N ILE A 545 -25.29 0.75 4.04
CA ILE A 545 -25.69 1.60 2.91
C ILE A 545 -25.50 3.08 3.26
N TYR A 546 -25.82 3.49 4.49
CA TYR A 546 -25.56 4.85 4.94
C TYR A 546 -24.07 5.19 4.90
N GLU A 547 -23.20 4.33 5.43
CA GLU A 547 -21.75 4.50 5.43
C GLU A 547 -21.19 4.59 4.00
N GLU A 548 -21.75 3.85 3.05
CA GLU A 548 -21.35 3.95 1.65
C GLU A 548 -21.74 5.29 1.03
N HIS A 549 -22.98 5.72 1.21
CA HIS A 549 -23.46 6.97 0.64
C HIS A 549 -22.76 8.21 1.19
N GLU A 550 -22.46 8.22 2.48
CA GLU A 550 -21.86 9.38 3.13
C GLU A 550 -20.32 9.39 3.03
N HIS A 551 -19.67 8.22 2.95
CA HIS A 551 -18.23 8.09 3.14
C HIS A 551 -17.49 7.31 2.05
N GLU A 552 -18.20 6.77 1.05
CA GLU A 552 -17.62 5.88 0.00
C GLU A 552 -16.74 4.78 0.63
N LYS A 553 -17.19 4.24 1.75
CA LYS A 553 -16.39 3.40 2.66
C LYS A 553 -15.86 2.12 2.03
N TYR A 554 -16.63 1.56 1.09
CA TYR A 554 -16.34 0.27 0.48
C TYR A 554 -15.76 0.36 -0.93
N ASP A 555 -15.69 1.57 -1.52
CA ASP A 555 -15.29 1.81 -2.91
C ASP A 555 -13.94 1.21 -3.29
N GLY A 556 -12.97 1.26 -2.38
CA GLY A 556 -11.63 0.74 -2.61
C GLY A 556 -11.50 -0.79 -2.50
N ARG A 557 -12.58 -1.51 -2.12
CA ARG A 557 -12.50 -2.94 -1.78
C ARG A 557 -13.63 -3.80 -2.35
N ILE A 558 -14.66 -3.19 -2.93
CA ILE A 558 -15.80 -3.89 -3.55
C ILE A 558 -16.01 -3.35 -4.95
N LEU A 559 -15.98 -4.23 -5.94
CA LEU A 559 -16.17 -3.93 -7.34
C LEU A 559 -17.31 -4.79 -7.91
N ASN A 560 -18.34 -4.13 -8.43
CA ASN A 560 -19.51 -4.78 -8.97
C ASN A 560 -19.57 -4.61 -10.49
N HIS A 561 -19.49 -5.70 -11.24
CA HIS A 561 -19.69 -5.74 -12.68
C HIS A 561 -21.16 -6.02 -12.98
N GLN A 562 -21.82 -5.14 -13.72
CA GLN A 562 -23.22 -5.27 -14.06
C GLN A 562 -23.46 -5.10 -15.56
N MET A 563 -24.30 -5.95 -16.14
CA MET A 563 -24.80 -5.73 -17.48
C MET A 563 -25.98 -4.76 -17.44
N ILE A 564 -26.02 -3.79 -18.34
CA ILE A 564 -27.24 -2.99 -18.52
C ILE A 564 -28.37 -3.89 -18.97
N PHE A 565 -29.60 -3.62 -18.50
CA PHE A 565 -30.81 -4.47 -18.67
C PHE A 565 -30.78 -5.77 -17.85
N ASP A 566 -29.79 -6.04 -17.01
CA ASP A 566 -29.89 -7.15 -16.07
C ASP A 566 -30.87 -6.80 -14.95
N ALA A 567 -31.98 -7.54 -14.89
CA ALA A 567 -33.05 -7.27 -13.93
C ALA A 567 -32.64 -7.62 -12.48
N VAL A 568 -31.73 -8.57 -12.30
CA VAL A 568 -31.28 -9.01 -10.97
C VAL A 568 -30.39 -7.95 -10.32
N SER A 569 -29.47 -7.34 -11.07
CA SER A 569 -28.62 -6.27 -10.56
C SER A 569 -29.39 -4.97 -10.26
N GLY A 570 -30.61 -4.82 -10.80
CA GLY A 570 -31.52 -3.73 -10.46
C GLY A 570 -32.40 -3.98 -9.24
N VAL A 571 -32.38 -5.20 -8.69
CA VAL A 571 -33.12 -5.57 -7.49
C VAL A 571 -32.26 -5.29 -6.25
N GLY A 572 -32.87 -4.85 -5.17
CA GLY A 572 -32.20 -4.65 -3.89
C GLY A 572 -31.52 -3.28 -3.76
N GLY A 573 -31.81 -2.33 -4.65
CA GLY A 573 -31.33 -0.94 -4.53
C GLY A 573 -29.82 -0.83 -4.69
N ASP A 574 -29.14 -0.20 -3.73
CA ASP A 574 -27.74 0.16 -3.86
C ASP A 574 -26.78 -0.98 -3.55
N ASN A 575 -25.75 -1.11 -4.37
CA ASN A 575 -24.61 -1.97 -4.10
C ASN A 575 -23.60 -1.24 -3.18
N LEU A 576 -22.87 -1.99 -2.36
CA LEU A 576 -21.69 -1.45 -1.70
C LEU A 576 -20.53 -1.40 -2.69
N GLY A 577 -19.71 -0.34 -2.59
CA GLY A 577 -18.55 -0.16 -3.45
C GLY A 577 -18.90 0.27 -4.87
N ARG A 578 -17.90 0.23 -5.73
CA ARG A 578 -18.00 0.73 -7.11
C ARG A 578 -18.80 -0.20 -8.02
N VAL A 579 -19.55 0.40 -8.94
CA VAL A 579 -20.34 -0.32 -9.94
C VAL A 579 -19.86 0.05 -11.34
N ILE A 580 -19.49 -0.95 -12.14
CA ILE A 580 -19.18 -0.80 -13.56
C ILE A 580 -20.29 -1.43 -14.38
N LYS A 581 -20.93 -0.63 -15.25
CA LYS A 581 -22.03 -1.08 -16.11
C LYS A 581 -21.55 -1.29 -17.53
N TYR A 582 -21.91 -2.41 -18.11
CA TYR A 582 -21.53 -2.83 -19.47
C TYR A 582 -22.73 -2.88 -20.39
N ALA A 583 -22.58 -2.36 -21.61
CA ALA A 583 -23.55 -2.53 -22.67
C ALA A 583 -23.28 -3.84 -23.43
N ASN A 584 -24.33 -4.50 -23.87
CA ASN A 584 -24.20 -5.64 -24.79
C ASN A 584 -23.59 -5.19 -26.12
N LYS A 585 -22.70 -6.00 -26.70
CA LYS A 585 -22.11 -5.73 -28.03
C LYS A 585 -23.13 -5.80 -29.17
N GLU A 586 -24.14 -6.64 -29.01
CA GLU A 586 -25.20 -6.80 -29.97
C GLU A 586 -26.54 -6.33 -29.39
N LEU A 587 -27.40 -5.75 -30.23
CA LEU A 587 -28.76 -5.41 -29.86
C LEU A 587 -29.52 -6.70 -29.57
N HIS A 588 -29.88 -6.90 -28.31
CA HIS A 588 -30.71 -8.03 -27.89
C HIS A 588 -31.98 -7.49 -27.22
N ASP A 589 -33.06 -8.31 -27.24
CA ASP A 589 -34.32 -7.92 -26.61
C ASP A 589 -34.10 -7.56 -25.13
N PRO A 590 -34.39 -6.31 -24.71
CA PRO A 590 -34.25 -5.91 -23.31
C PRO A 590 -35.07 -6.75 -22.32
N LEU A 591 -36.06 -7.49 -22.80
CA LEU A 591 -36.90 -8.38 -22.00
C LEU A 591 -36.35 -9.80 -21.86
N ASP A 592 -35.24 -10.15 -22.54
CA ASP A 592 -34.56 -11.43 -22.33
C ASP A 592 -33.70 -11.39 -21.06
N LEU A 593 -34.37 -11.49 -19.91
CA LEU A 593 -33.73 -11.39 -18.59
C LEU A 593 -32.68 -12.46 -18.36
N LYS A 594 -32.89 -13.67 -18.92
CA LYS A 594 -31.94 -14.78 -18.80
C LYS A 594 -30.63 -14.49 -19.55
N TYR A 595 -30.75 -13.91 -20.74
CA TYR A 595 -29.63 -13.49 -21.55
C TYR A 595 -28.79 -12.42 -20.83
N HIS A 596 -29.41 -11.38 -20.31
CA HIS A 596 -28.72 -10.26 -19.65
C HIS A 596 -28.10 -10.66 -18.32
N HIS A 597 -28.67 -11.61 -17.58
CA HIS A 597 -28.16 -12.08 -16.30
C HIS A 597 -26.99 -13.07 -16.41
N SER A 598 -26.76 -13.66 -17.60
CA SER A 598 -25.75 -14.72 -17.76
C SER A 598 -24.31 -14.23 -17.62
N LEU A 599 -23.47 -15.01 -16.92
CA LEU A 599 -22.01 -14.81 -16.86
C LEU A 599 -21.31 -14.85 -18.22
N THR A 600 -21.90 -15.52 -19.24
CA THR A 600 -21.37 -15.55 -20.60
C THR A 600 -21.27 -14.18 -21.24
N ARG A 601 -22.06 -13.21 -20.80
CA ARG A 601 -21.99 -11.83 -21.31
C ARG A 601 -20.69 -11.14 -20.97
N PHE A 602 -20.17 -11.36 -19.78
CA PHE A 602 -18.87 -10.80 -19.36
C PHE A 602 -17.70 -11.40 -20.15
N GLU A 603 -17.76 -12.68 -20.50
CA GLU A 603 -16.73 -13.33 -21.33
C GLU A 603 -16.67 -12.76 -22.74
N GLU A 604 -17.84 -12.46 -23.35
CA GLU A 604 -17.92 -11.85 -24.67
C GLU A 604 -17.31 -10.44 -24.70
N LEU A 605 -17.25 -9.76 -23.57
CA LEU A 605 -16.61 -8.45 -23.42
C LEU A 605 -15.09 -8.55 -23.42
N LYS A 606 -14.52 -9.73 -23.23
CA LYS A 606 -13.07 -9.97 -23.09
C LYS A 606 -12.44 -9.09 -21.99
N LEU A 607 -13.08 -9.06 -20.84
CA LEU A 607 -12.66 -8.30 -19.66
C LEU A 607 -11.31 -8.78 -19.12
#